data_87fccac1a70efbb104e76dc4ec02bbfe
#
_entry.id   87fccac1a70efbb104e76dc4ec02bbfe
#
_cell.length_a   1.000
_cell.length_b   1.000
_cell.length_c   1.000
_cell.angle_alpha   90.00
_cell.angle_beta   90.00
_cell.angle_gamma   90.00
#
_symmetry.space_group_name_H-M   'P 1'
#
loop_
_entity.id
_entity.type
_entity.pdbx_description
1 polymer ?
#
loop_
_entity_poly.entity_id
_entity_poly.type
_entity_poly.pdbx_seq_one_letter_code
_entity_poly.pdbx_strand_id
1 'polypeptide(L)'
;MNDHDLKQLWQEQDMTLAPLTLDTVKQEVQRTHRRVARRNAMEYAACVLVIAVFGFYITVFPSPLMRAGSALIMLATVFIAWQLHRRASNQALPGAAGEQGWMQHQRAQLARQRDALRSAWLWYVAPLLPGTVLFRWGVEVDLAPGGPFARGWAANLAIALIFGAGALVNWLAARRLQKRLDQLDRDAR
;
A
#
# COMPACT_ATOMS: atom_id res chain seq x y z
N MET A 1 7.42 54.90 2.68
CA MET A 1 7.10 53.77 3.54
C MET A 1 8.36 53.47 4.34
N ASN A 2 8.38 53.84 5.64
CA ASN A 2 9.58 53.79 6.48
C ASN A 2 9.84 52.36 6.98
N ASP A 3 11.13 52.03 7.13
CA ASP A 3 11.55 50.72 7.70
C ASP A 3 10.92 50.40 9.08
N HIS A 4 10.52 51.47 9.80
CA HIS A 4 9.81 51.34 11.07
C HIS A 4 8.37 50.83 10.91
N ASP A 5 7.66 51.21 9.85
CA ASP A 5 6.29 50.76 9.59
C ASP A 5 6.26 49.28 9.15
N LEU A 6 7.27 48.87 8.39
CA LEU A 6 7.43 47.46 8.02
C LEU A 6 7.74 46.58 9.22
N LYS A 7 8.57 47.06 10.15
CA LYS A 7 8.88 46.32 11.38
C LYS A 7 7.70 46.18 12.33
N GLN A 8 6.84 47.25 12.42
CA GLN A 8 5.60 47.21 13.19
C GLN A 8 4.58 46.26 12.56
N LEU A 9 4.39 46.28 11.25
CA LEU A 9 3.53 45.32 10.54
C LEU A 9 3.98 43.88 10.69
N TRP A 10 5.30 43.60 10.80
CA TRP A 10 5.84 42.29 11.10
C TRP A 10 5.62 41.88 12.56
N GLN A 11 5.64 42.81 13.49
CA GLN A 11 5.40 42.55 14.91
C GLN A 11 3.90 42.50 15.25
N GLU A 12 3.04 43.14 14.48
CA GLU A 12 1.57 43.10 14.59
C GLU A 12 0.92 41.94 13.84
N GLN A 13 1.68 41.20 13.02
CA GLN A 13 1.25 39.88 12.61
C GLN A 13 1.28 39.01 13.87
N ASP A 14 0.19 39.09 14.62
CA ASP A 14 -0.15 38.17 15.68
C ASP A 14 -0.13 36.75 15.07
N MET A 15 1.05 36.13 15.13
CA MET A 15 1.19 34.73 14.79
C MET A 15 0.47 33.95 15.88
N THR A 16 -0.84 33.91 15.79
CA THR A 16 -1.69 32.90 16.42
C THR A 16 -1.47 31.52 15.75
N LEU A 17 -0.23 31.28 15.32
CA LEU A 17 0.29 29.93 15.23
C LEU A 17 0.44 29.49 16.66
N ALA A 18 -0.55 28.73 17.17
CA ALA A 18 -0.43 28.05 18.44
C ALA A 18 1.01 27.50 18.51
N PRO A 19 1.76 27.79 19.58
CA PRO A 19 3.16 27.42 19.65
C PRO A 19 3.21 25.92 19.40
N LEU A 20 3.84 25.51 18.30
CA LEU A 20 4.12 24.11 17.99
C LEU A 20 5.08 23.65 19.10
N THR A 21 4.50 23.29 20.25
CA THR A 21 5.24 22.75 21.35
C THR A 21 5.88 21.44 20.86
N LEU A 22 7.14 21.24 21.16
CA LEU A 22 7.89 20.01 20.84
C LEU A 22 7.06 18.76 21.18
N ASP A 23 6.17 18.85 22.16
CA ASP A 23 5.29 17.77 22.58
C ASP A 23 4.14 17.50 21.59
N THR A 24 3.57 18.52 20.95
CA THR A 24 2.55 18.32 19.90
C THR A 24 3.18 17.70 18.67
N VAL A 25 4.36 18.12 18.25
CA VAL A 25 5.10 17.52 17.13
C VAL A 25 5.47 16.06 17.45
N LYS A 26 5.97 15.78 18.65
CA LYS A 26 6.28 14.40 19.09
C LYS A 26 5.04 13.51 19.11
N GLN A 27 3.90 14.01 19.60
CA GLN A 27 2.63 13.26 19.61
C GLN A 27 2.13 12.96 18.21
N GLU A 28 2.24 13.89 17.26
CA GLU A 28 1.79 13.71 15.89
C GLU A 28 2.68 12.71 15.13
N VAL A 29 3.99 12.79 15.33
CA VAL A 29 4.96 11.79 14.84
C VAL A 29 4.66 10.41 15.42
N GLN A 30 4.43 10.29 16.74
CA GLN A 30 4.08 9.01 17.37
C GLN A 30 2.75 8.45 16.87
N ARG A 31 1.72 9.29 16.67
CA ARG A 31 0.43 8.86 16.10
C ARG A 31 0.60 8.32 14.67
N THR A 32 1.42 8.98 13.87
CA THR A 32 1.72 8.53 12.50
C THR A 32 2.50 7.23 12.51
N HIS A 33 3.53 7.09 13.34
CA HIS A 33 4.28 5.84 13.52
C HIS A 33 3.39 4.68 13.97
N ARG A 34 2.50 4.88 14.96
CA ARG A 34 1.55 3.85 15.42
C ARG A 34 0.57 3.43 14.33
N ARG A 35 0.10 4.38 13.51
CA ARG A 35 -0.82 4.09 12.39
C ARG A 35 -0.12 3.25 11.31
N VAL A 36 1.09 3.60 10.94
CA VAL A 36 1.91 2.84 9.98
C VAL A 36 2.25 1.45 10.53
N ALA A 37 2.70 1.36 11.77
CA ALA A 37 3.02 0.09 12.43
C ALA A 37 1.80 -0.84 12.49
N ARG A 38 0.62 -0.31 12.86
CA ARG A 38 -0.63 -1.09 12.89
C ARG A 38 -1.03 -1.59 11.50
N ARG A 39 -0.90 -0.75 10.47
CA ARG A 39 -1.16 -1.16 9.09
C ARG A 39 -0.23 -2.31 8.66
N ASN A 40 1.06 -2.15 8.89
CA ASN A 40 2.04 -3.19 8.55
C ASN A 40 1.79 -4.49 9.33
N ALA A 41 1.44 -4.40 10.62
CA ALA A 41 1.09 -5.56 11.43
C ALA A 41 -0.14 -6.31 10.88
N MET A 42 -1.17 -5.58 10.43
CA MET A 42 -2.34 -6.19 9.79
C MET A 42 -1.99 -6.87 8.47
N GLU A 43 -1.11 -6.28 7.66
CA GLU A 43 -0.66 -6.86 6.39
C GLU A 43 0.17 -8.13 6.64
N TYR A 44 1.06 -8.16 7.64
CA TYR A 44 1.78 -9.38 8.03
C TYR A 44 0.85 -10.44 8.61
N ALA A 45 -0.12 -10.06 9.43
CA ALA A 45 -1.12 -11.00 9.96
C ALA A 45 -1.93 -11.64 8.83
N ALA A 46 -2.33 -10.86 7.82
CA ALA A 46 -3.00 -11.39 6.63
C ALA A 46 -2.10 -12.37 5.85
N CYS A 47 -0.81 -12.06 5.67
CA CYS A 47 0.15 -12.98 5.04
C CYS A 47 0.26 -14.30 5.81
N VAL A 48 0.38 -14.25 7.13
CA VAL A 48 0.45 -15.42 8.00
C VAL A 48 -0.83 -16.26 7.87
N LEU A 49 -2.00 -15.61 7.89
CA LEU A 49 -3.28 -16.29 7.72
C LEU A 49 -3.38 -17.00 6.36
N VAL A 50 -2.99 -16.34 5.28
CA VAL A 50 -3.00 -16.93 3.93
C VAL A 50 -2.08 -18.15 3.90
N ILE A 51 -0.86 -18.06 4.43
CA ILE A 51 0.10 -19.16 4.48
C ILE A 51 -0.46 -20.33 5.31
N ALA A 52 -1.09 -20.05 6.45
CA ALA A 52 -1.67 -21.09 7.30
C ALA A 52 -2.83 -21.81 6.61
N VAL A 53 -3.74 -21.08 5.96
CA VAL A 53 -4.89 -21.64 5.24
C VAL A 53 -4.44 -22.48 4.06
N PHE A 54 -3.54 -21.98 3.21
CA PHE A 54 -3.08 -22.73 2.04
C PHE A 54 -2.12 -23.86 2.42
N GLY A 55 -1.35 -23.71 3.50
CA GLY A 55 -0.58 -24.81 4.11
C GLY A 55 -1.48 -25.95 4.58
N PHE A 56 -2.59 -25.62 5.24
CA PHE A 56 -3.61 -26.61 5.61
C PHE A 56 -4.24 -27.28 4.36
N TYR A 57 -4.53 -26.52 3.30
CA TYR A 57 -5.10 -27.07 2.07
C TYR A 57 -4.17 -28.08 1.39
N ILE A 58 -2.86 -27.89 1.43
CA ILE A 58 -1.89 -28.88 0.91
C ILE A 58 -2.03 -30.23 1.61
N THR A 59 -2.37 -30.25 2.90
CA THR A 59 -2.52 -31.51 3.68
C THR A 59 -3.87 -32.16 3.47
N VAL A 60 -4.93 -31.39 3.30
CA VAL A 60 -6.31 -31.89 3.21
C VAL A 60 -6.69 -32.35 1.81
N PHE A 61 -6.27 -31.61 0.80
CA PHE A 61 -6.68 -31.88 -0.58
C PHE A 61 -5.67 -32.83 -1.28
N PRO A 62 -6.12 -34.00 -1.81
CA PRO A 62 -5.24 -34.93 -2.50
C PRO A 62 -4.83 -34.49 -3.91
N SER A 63 -5.55 -33.54 -4.50
CA SER A 63 -5.36 -33.03 -5.86
C SER A 63 -3.97 -32.41 -6.06
N PRO A 64 -3.17 -32.87 -7.04
CA PRO A 64 -1.87 -32.27 -7.33
C PRO A 64 -1.97 -30.84 -7.83
N LEU A 65 -3.04 -30.50 -8.57
CA LEU A 65 -3.29 -29.13 -9.06
C LEU A 65 -3.58 -28.17 -7.89
N MET A 66 -4.40 -28.59 -6.93
CA MET A 66 -4.71 -27.79 -5.75
C MET A 66 -3.48 -27.62 -4.85
N ARG A 67 -2.67 -28.67 -4.69
CA ARG A 67 -1.40 -28.59 -3.93
C ARG A 67 -0.40 -27.65 -4.59
N ALA A 68 -0.23 -27.75 -5.90
CA ALA A 68 0.65 -26.86 -6.66
C ALA A 68 0.15 -25.39 -6.63
N GLY A 69 -1.15 -25.18 -6.81
CA GLY A 69 -1.78 -23.87 -6.67
C GLY A 69 -1.58 -23.25 -5.30
N SER A 70 -1.80 -24.04 -4.24
CA SER A 70 -1.58 -23.62 -2.85
C SER A 70 -0.11 -23.25 -2.58
N ALA A 71 0.83 -24.07 -3.06
CA ALA A 71 2.26 -23.78 -2.93
C ALA A 71 2.66 -22.48 -3.64
N LEU A 72 2.14 -22.23 -4.83
CA LEU A 72 2.37 -20.98 -5.57
C LEU A 72 1.79 -19.76 -4.83
N ILE A 73 0.60 -19.87 -4.25
CA ILE A 73 0.01 -18.80 -3.44
C ILE A 73 0.87 -18.52 -2.21
N MET A 74 1.36 -19.55 -1.53
CA MET A 74 2.25 -19.38 -0.38
C MET A 74 3.56 -18.69 -0.77
N LEU A 75 4.20 -19.11 -1.86
CA LEU A 75 5.42 -18.46 -2.38
C LEU A 75 5.18 -17.01 -2.76
N ALA A 76 4.07 -16.71 -3.44
CA ALA A 76 3.68 -15.34 -3.77
C ALA A 76 3.45 -14.52 -2.52
N THR A 77 2.82 -15.07 -1.49
CA THR A 77 2.57 -14.39 -0.21
C THR A 77 3.88 -14.07 0.52
N VAL A 78 4.83 -15.00 0.54
CA VAL A 78 6.18 -14.77 1.10
C VAL A 78 6.90 -13.65 0.32
N PHE A 79 6.82 -13.67 -1.01
CA PHE A 79 7.38 -12.61 -1.85
C PHE A 79 6.76 -11.23 -1.54
N ILE A 80 5.44 -11.16 -1.37
CA ILE A 80 4.73 -9.94 -1.01
C ILE A 80 5.20 -9.44 0.37
N ALA A 81 5.27 -10.32 1.37
CA ALA A 81 5.73 -9.97 2.71
C ALA A 81 7.18 -9.44 2.71
N TRP A 82 8.06 -10.07 1.93
CA TRP A 82 9.43 -9.62 1.73
C TRP A 82 9.50 -8.23 1.06
N GLN A 83 8.70 -8.01 0.02
CA GLN A 83 8.63 -6.73 -0.68
C GLN A 83 8.08 -5.62 0.23
N LEU A 84 7.09 -5.94 1.07
CA LEU A 84 6.56 -5.05 2.09
C LEU A 84 7.65 -4.65 3.10
N HIS A 85 8.39 -5.62 3.58
CA HIS A 85 9.50 -5.39 4.52
C HIS A 85 10.56 -4.46 3.93
N ARG A 86 11.00 -4.71 2.70
CA ARG A 86 11.97 -3.85 2.00
C ARG A 86 11.49 -2.41 1.84
N ARG A 87 10.20 -2.22 1.55
CA ARG A 87 9.63 -0.88 1.35
C ARG A 87 9.41 -0.13 2.66
N ALA A 88 9.06 -0.83 3.74
CA ALA A 88 8.91 -0.26 5.08
C ALA A 88 10.26 0.21 5.65
N SER A 89 11.35 -0.49 5.33
CA SER A 89 12.70 -0.19 5.83
C SER A 89 13.33 1.06 5.20
N ASN A 90 12.86 1.51 4.03
CA ASN A 90 13.49 2.61 3.27
C ASN A 90 12.94 4.02 3.62
N GLN A 91 12.20 4.17 4.72
CA GLN A 91 11.67 5.47 5.17
C GLN A 91 12.59 6.14 6.20
N ALA A 92 13.84 6.39 5.85
CA ALA A 92 14.70 7.26 6.65
C ALA A 92 14.27 8.72 6.49
N LEU A 93 14.02 9.40 7.60
CA LEU A 93 13.79 10.86 7.65
C LEU A 93 15.10 11.57 7.25
N PRO A 94 15.05 12.54 6.31
CA PRO A 94 16.22 13.35 6.01
C PRO A 94 16.52 14.28 7.16
N GLY A 95 17.78 14.28 7.61
CA GLY A 95 18.29 15.33 8.50
C GLY A 95 18.23 16.69 7.79
N ALA A 96 17.98 17.74 8.58
CA ALA A 96 17.99 19.17 8.29
C ALA A 96 18.33 19.59 6.84
N ALA A 97 17.36 19.62 5.96
CA ALA A 97 17.46 20.26 4.65
C ALA A 97 16.82 21.65 4.75
N GLY A 98 17.47 22.68 4.22
CA GLY A 98 16.90 24.02 4.12
C GLY A 98 15.59 24.02 3.31
N GLU A 99 14.85 25.11 3.35
CA GLU A 99 13.47 25.24 2.84
C GLU A 99 13.29 24.77 1.37
N GLN A 100 14.23 25.07 0.48
CA GLN A 100 14.24 24.60 -0.91
C GLN A 100 14.49 23.08 -1.02
N GLY A 101 15.35 22.53 -0.15
CA GLY A 101 15.59 21.08 -0.07
C GLY A 101 14.38 20.33 0.44
N TRP A 102 13.56 20.96 1.32
CA TRP A 102 12.35 20.37 1.87
C TRP A 102 11.26 20.20 0.79
N MET A 103 11.01 21.22 -0.02
CA MET A 103 10.04 21.18 -1.13
C MET A 103 10.40 20.10 -2.16
N GLN A 104 11.67 20.05 -2.57
CA GLN A 104 12.17 19.03 -3.50
C GLN A 104 12.05 17.62 -2.91
N HIS A 105 12.35 17.47 -1.62
CA HIS A 105 12.24 16.20 -0.91
C HIS A 105 10.78 15.74 -0.82
N GLN A 106 9.87 16.62 -0.46
CA GLN A 106 8.43 16.34 -0.39
C GLN A 106 7.87 15.91 -1.75
N ARG A 107 8.26 16.61 -2.81
CA ARG A 107 7.90 16.27 -4.20
C ARG A 107 8.42 14.88 -4.58
N ALA A 108 9.67 14.58 -4.31
CA ALA A 108 10.27 13.28 -4.58
C ALA A 108 9.62 12.15 -3.76
N GLN A 109 9.19 12.44 -2.54
CA GLN A 109 8.47 11.49 -1.69
C GLN A 109 7.08 11.18 -2.22
N LEU A 110 6.31 12.20 -2.64
CA LEU A 110 4.99 12.03 -3.24
C LEU A 110 5.08 11.27 -4.58
N ALA A 111 6.08 11.58 -5.41
CA ALA A 111 6.33 10.86 -6.66
C ALA A 111 6.62 9.37 -6.41
N ARG A 112 7.49 9.05 -5.45
CA ARG A 112 7.78 7.66 -5.06
C ARG A 112 6.54 6.94 -4.54
N GLN A 113 5.70 7.60 -3.73
CA GLN A 113 4.45 7.02 -3.25
C GLN A 113 3.46 6.76 -4.39
N ARG A 114 3.32 7.69 -5.32
CA ARG A 114 2.48 7.52 -6.52
C ARG A 114 2.95 6.32 -7.35
N ASP A 115 4.25 6.21 -7.62
CA ASP A 115 4.81 5.14 -8.45
C ASP A 115 4.70 3.78 -7.75
N ALA A 116 4.87 3.75 -6.43
CA ALA A 116 4.63 2.56 -5.63
C ALA A 116 3.18 2.09 -5.71
N LEU A 117 2.19 3.00 -5.62
CA LEU A 117 0.77 2.67 -5.74
C LEU A 117 0.39 2.26 -7.17
N ARG A 118 0.97 2.93 -8.17
CA ARG A 118 0.73 2.61 -9.59
C ARG A 118 1.25 1.22 -9.96
N SER A 119 2.35 0.80 -9.38
CA SER A 119 2.92 -0.54 -9.58
C SER A 119 2.40 -1.59 -8.60
N ALA A 120 1.56 -1.22 -7.63
CA ALA A 120 1.11 -2.11 -6.57
C ALA A 120 0.40 -3.35 -7.11
N TRP A 121 -0.42 -3.22 -8.16
CA TRP A 121 -1.11 -4.36 -8.77
C TRP A 121 -0.11 -5.40 -9.34
N LEU A 122 1.02 -4.94 -9.88
CA LEU A 122 2.02 -5.80 -10.50
C LEU A 122 2.80 -6.63 -9.46
N TRP A 123 3.15 -6.05 -8.32
CA TRP A 123 3.94 -6.77 -7.30
C TRP A 123 3.10 -7.36 -6.17
N TYR A 124 1.81 -7.00 -6.07
CA TYR A 124 0.89 -7.48 -5.04
C TYR A 124 -0.12 -8.47 -5.60
N VAL A 125 -0.78 -8.16 -6.73
CA VAL A 125 -1.83 -8.99 -7.33
C VAL A 125 -1.27 -10.00 -8.32
N ALA A 126 -0.38 -9.58 -9.24
CA ALA A 126 0.12 -10.44 -10.29
C ALA A 126 0.80 -11.74 -9.79
N PRO A 127 1.59 -11.75 -8.70
CA PRO A 127 2.19 -12.98 -8.19
C PRO A 127 1.17 -13.99 -7.67
N LEU A 128 0.00 -13.54 -7.20
CA LEU A 128 -1.06 -14.43 -6.68
C LEU A 128 -1.89 -15.07 -7.79
N LEU A 129 -1.98 -14.45 -8.96
CA LEU A 129 -2.85 -14.91 -10.04
C LEU A 129 -2.55 -16.34 -10.51
N PRO A 130 -1.30 -16.75 -10.80
CA PRO A 130 -1.02 -18.09 -11.29
C PRO A 130 -1.44 -19.17 -10.28
N GLY A 131 -1.12 -18.96 -8.99
CA GLY A 131 -1.50 -19.88 -7.93
C GLY A 131 -3.03 -19.95 -7.76
N THR A 132 -3.71 -18.82 -7.81
CA THR A 132 -5.17 -18.77 -7.68
C THR A 132 -5.87 -19.47 -8.85
N VAL A 133 -5.41 -19.25 -10.09
CA VAL A 133 -5.96 -19.91 -11.28
C VAL A 133 -5.74 -21.42 -11.20
N LEU A 134 -4.53 -21.86 -10.86
CA LEU A 134 -4.20 -23.29 -10.76
C LEU A 134 -5.00 -23.97 -9.64
N PHE A 135 -5.12 -23.32 -8.48
CA PHE A 135 -5.92 -23.85 -7.36
C PHE A 135 -7.40 -23.97 -7.77
N ARG A 136 -7.96 -22.93 -8.38
CA ARG A 136 -9.35 -22.95 -8.85
C ARG A 136 -9.59 -24.01 -9.92
N TRP A 137 -8.65 -24.20 -10.83
CA TRP A 137 -8.73 -25.26 -11.81
C TRP A 137 -8.77 -26.64 -11.15
N GLY A 138 -7.89 -26.90 -10.17
CA GLY A 138 -7.90 -28.14 -9.39
C GLY A 138 -9.25 -28.38 -8.68
N VAL A 139 -9.85 -27.32 -8.09
CA VAL A 139 -11.18 -27.43 -7.48
C VAL A 139 -12.24 -27.86 -8.50
N GLU A 140 -12.22 -27.34 -9.72
CA GLU A 140 -13.20 -27.66 -10.74
C GLU A 140 -13.03 -29.06 -11.31
N VAL A 141 -11.79 -29.51 -11.51
CA VAL A 141 -11.48 -30.82 -12.04
C VAL A 141 -11.79 -31.94 -11.03
N ASP A 142 -11.39 -31.74 -9.77
CA ASP A 142 -11.35 -32.82 -8.79
C ASP A 142 -12.54 -32.83 -7.82
N LEU A 143 -13.11 -31.67 -7.50
CA LEU A 143 -14.21 -31.54 -6.53
C LEU A 143 -15.59 -31.28 -7.17
N ALA A 144 -15.64 -30.80 -8.40
CA ALA A 144 -16.88 -30.50 -9.11
C ALA A 144 -16.88 -31.12 -10.51
N PRO A 145 -16.73 -32.45 -10.66
CA PRO A 145 -16.79 -33.09 -11.98
C PRO A 145 -18.19 -32.92 -12.57
N GLY A 146 -18.31 -32.16 -13.62
CA GLY A 146 -19.59 -32.03 -14.33
C GLY A 146 -19.94 -30.65 -14.87
N GLY A 147 -19.04 -29.68 -14.80
CA GLY A 147 -19.28 -28.40 -15.45
C GLY A 147 -18.20 -27.38 -15.17
N PRO A 148 -17.39 -27.02 -16.19
CA PRO A 148 -16.40 -25.97 -16.05
C PRO A 148 -17.10 -24.66 -15.73
N PHE A 149 -16.63 -23.96 -14.72
CA PHE A 149 -17.06 -22.60 -14.33
C PHE A 149 -18.52 -22.42 -13.90
N ALA A 150 -19.45 -23.35 -14.22
CA ALA A 150 -20.87 -23.14 -13.98
C ALA A 150 -21.25 -23.16 -12.49
N ARG A 151 -20.65 -24.01 -11.65
CA ARG A 151 -20.92 -24.07 -10.21
C ARG A 151 -20.01 -23.15 -9.37
N GLY A 152 -18.86 -22.77 -9.91
CA GLY A 152 -17.87 -21.92 -9.25
C GLY A 152 -17.91 -20.45 -9.67
N TRP A 153 -18.84 -20.02 -10.53
CA TRP A 153 -18.87 -18.66 -11.06
C TRP A 153 -18.93 -17.58 -9.96
N ALA A 154 -19.68 -17.81 -8.91
CA ALA A 154 -19.78 -16.87 -7.78
C ALA A 154 -18.43 -16.70 -7.05
N ALA A 155 -17.68 -17.79 -6.84
CA ALA A 155 -16.34 -17.74 -6.26
C ALA A 155 -15.35 -17.04 -7.20
N ASN A 156 -15.41 -17.34 -8.50
CA ASN A 156 -14.56 -16.70 -9.50
C ASN A 156 -14.86 -15.20 -9.59
N LEU A 157 -16.15 -14.83 -9.58
CA LEU A 157 -16.58 -13.43 -9.56
C LEU A 157 -16.10 -12.73 -8.27
N ALA A 158 -16.25 -13.37 -7.11
CA ALA A 158 -15.77 -12.80 -5.84
C ALA A 158 -14.25 -12.56 -5.86
N ILE A 159 -13.46 -13.51 -6.36
CA ILE A 159 -12.01 -13.38 -6.53
C ILE A 159 -11.68 -12.21 -7.48
N ALA A 160 -12.35 -12.14 -8.64
CA ALA A 160 -12.16 -11.09 -9.61
C ALA A 160 -12.52 -9.70 -9.03
N LEU A 161 -13.63 -9.62 -8.27
CA LEU A 161 -14.05 -8.38 -7.60
C LEU A 161 -13.05 -7.95 -6.52
N ILE A 162 -12.52 -8.87 -5.72
CA ILE A 162 -11.52 -8.56 -4.68
C ILE A 162 -10.24 -8.02 -5.33
N PHE A 163 -9.71 -8.70 -6.34
CA PHE A 163 -8.51 -8.26 -7.06
C PHE A 163 -8.75 -6.96 -7.83
N GLY A 164 -9.90 -6.84 -8.50
CA GLY A 164 -10.30 -5.63 -9.22
C GLY A 164 -10.48 -4.42 -8.29
N ALA A 165 -11.15 -4.61 -7.15
CA ALA A 165 -11.32 -3.57 -6.15
C ALA A 165 -9.98 -3.11 -5.58
N GLY A 166 -9.07 -4.04 -5.25
CA GLY A 166 -7.73 -3.72 -4.79
C GLY A 166 -6.93 -2.91 -5.82
N ALA A 167 -6.96 -3.33 -7.08
CA ALA A 167 -6.31 -2.60 -8.17
C ALA A 167 -6.91 -1.21 -8.38
N LEU A 168 -8.25 -1.10 -8.34
CA LEU A 168 -8.97 0.17 -8.48
C LEU A 168 -8.66 1.16 -7.37
N VAL A 169 -8.66 0.71 -6.10
CA VAL A 169 -8.32 1.56 -4.94
C VAL A 169 -6.90 2.09 -5.07
N ASN A 170 -5.94 1.25 -5.42
CA ASN A 170 -4.55 1.67 -5.63
C ASN A 170 -4.41 2.68 -6.78
N TRP A 171 -5.12 2.45 -7.88
CA TRP A 171 -5.13 3.36 -9.03
C TRP A 171 -5.76 4.73 -8.70
N LEU A 172 -6.90 4.73 -7.99
CA LEU A 172 -7.53 5.97 -7.51
C LEU A 172 -6.63 6.74 -6.54
N ALA A 173 -5.96 6.04 -5.63
CA ALA A 173 -5.00 6.65 -4.71
C ALA A 173 -3.80 7.25 -5.47
N ALA A 174 -3.26 6.55 -6.46
CA ALA A 174 -2.19 7.06 -7.33
C ALA A 174 -2.62 8.31 -8.11
N ARG A 175 -3.85 8.34 -8.64
CA ARG A 175 -4.42 9.51 -9.31
C ARG A 175 -4.57 10.72 -8.36
N ARG A 176 -4.97 10.50 -7.10
CA ARG A 176 -5.06 11.58 -6.10
C ARG A 176 -3.69 12.18 -5.79
N LEU A 177 -2.66 11.34 -5.68
CA LEU A 177 -1.28 11.81 -5.48
C LEU A 177 -0.74 12.57 -6.69
N GLN A 178 -1.06 12.13 -7.90
CA GLN A 178 -0.71 12.86 -9.12
C GLN A 178 -1.30 14.27 -9.13
N LYS A 179 -2.58 14.42 -8.81
CA LYS A 179 -3.23 15.74 -8.73
C LYS A 179 -2.56 16.68 -7.72
N ARG A 180 -2.11 16.14 -6.57
CA ARG A 180 -1.36 16.91 -5.57
C ARG A 180 0.01 17.36 -6.10
N LEU A 181 0.70 16.50 -6.82
CA LEU A 181 1.97 16.85 -7.48
C LEU A 181 1.77 17.97 -8.51
N ASP A 182 0.73 17.85 -9.35
CA ASP A 182 0.41 18.85 -10.37
C ASP A 182 0.00 20.21 -9.74
N GLN A 183 -0.57 20.22 -8.53
CA GLN A 183 -0.84 21.45 -7.77
C GLN A 183 0.45 22.09 -7.27
N LEU A 184 1.34 21.31 -6.62
CA LEU A 184 2.63 21.82 -6.16
C LEU A 184 3.48 22.39 -7.31
N ASP A 185 3.41 21.78 -8.50
CA ASP A 185 4.12 22.26 -9.70
C ASP A 185 3.53 23.58 -10.26
N ARG A 186 2.26 23.84 -10.03
CA ARG A 186 1.60 25.12 -10.40
C ARG A 186 1.92 26.25 -9.43
N ASP A 187 1.94 25.91 -8.14
CA ASP A 187 2.20 26.88 -7.06
C ASP A 187 3.69 27.31 -7.01
N ALA A 188 4.57 26.50 -7.64
CA ALA A 188 6.01 26.77 -7.74
C ALA A 188 6.42 27.58 -8.99
N ARG A 189 5.47 27.90 -9.89
CA ARG A 189 5.68 28.73 -11.10
C ARG A 189 5.25 30.16 -10.89
#